data_c5bb40f435e3203c7fe71556c1096a49
#
_entry.id   c5bb40f435e3203c7fe71556c1096a49
#
_cell.length_a   1.000
_cell.length_b   1.000
_cell.length_c   1.000
_cell.angle_alpha   90.00
_cell.angle_beta   90.00
_cell.angle_gamma   90.00
#
_symmetry.space_group_name_H-M   'P 1'
#
loop_
_entity.id
_entity.type
_entity.pdbx_description
1 polymer ?
#
loop_
_entity_poly.entity_id
_entity_poly.type
_entity_poly.pdbx_seq_one_letter_code
_entity_poly.pdbx_strand_id
1 'polypeptide(L)'
;MNPVIIIPARFESSRLPGKPLIKLNGIPMIIRTCMSCESSFGKEAVYVATDDTRIEKICRESGYNVILTSSDCLTGTDRVAEASKKFSDDTYIINVQGDEPMITQNEILQLYQYGKLNKSTITCKTKIYDEVGFRNPNIVKMVTDVNDNLLFASRAPIPTTKNKNFINAYKHVPIYGFLKTDLHKFYEAGKYRKSALEKIEDVEILRFIENGINIKCINVDYNGLSVDTPEDVIKIEKLL
;
A
#
# COMPACT_ATOMS: atom_id res chain seq x y z
N MET A 1 1.38 -10.50 18.80
CA MET A 1 2.08 -9.65 17.82
C MET A 1 1.63 -8.22 18.06
N ASN A 2 2.56 -7.31 18.31
CA ASN A 2 2.27 -5.88 18.40
C ASN A 2 2.29 -5.31 16.98
N PRO A 3 1.31 -4.49 16.57
CA PRO A 3 1.32 -3.88 15.26
C PRO A 3 2.25 -2.68 15.20
N VAL A 4 2.91 -2.53 14.04
CA VAL A 4 3.63 -1.31 13.67
C VAL A 4 3.19 -0.92 12.27
N ILE A 5 2.83 0.34 12.08
CA ILE A 5 2.49 0.89 10.78
C ILE A 5 3.73 1.56 10.19
N ILE A 6 4.12 1.15 9.00
CA ILE A 6 5.22 1.77 8.25
C ILE A 6 4.66 2.36 6.96
N ILE A 7 4.86 3.66 6.79
CA ILE A 7 4.42 4.44 5.63
C ILE A 7 5.65 4.74 4.77
N PRO A 8 5.82 4.08 3.61
CA PRO A 8 6.93 4.38 2.72
C PRO A 8 6.70 5.70 2.00
N ALA A 9 7.72 6.55 1.95
CA ALA A 9 7.67 7.82 1.24
C ALA A 9 9.00 8.11 0.56
N ARG A 10 8.96 8.45 -0.73
CA ARG A 10 10.12 8.93 -1.50
C ARG A 10 9.82 10.28 -2.11
N PHE A 11 10.83 11.13 -2.20
CA PHE A 11 10.66 12.45 -2.82
C PHE A 11 10.56 12.34 -4.34
N GLU A 12 11.36 11.47 -4.94
CA GLU A 12 11.37 11.25 -6.38
C GLU A 12 10.11 10.49 -6.81
N SER A 13 9.29 11.18 -7.58
CA SER A 13 8.11 10.64 -8.25
C SER A 13 8.09 11.18 -9.67
N SER A 14 8.04 10.31 -10.68
CA SER A 14 8.09 10.70 -12.09
C SER A 14 6.88 11.52 -12.54
N ARG A 15 5.68 11.21 -12.02
CA ARG A 15 4.42 11.88 -12.37
C ARG A 15 4.15 13.13 -11.54
N LEU A 16 4.63 13.17 -10.29
CA LEU A 16 4.33 14.24 -9.34
C LEU A 16 5.53 14.42 -8.38
N PRO A 17 6.59 15.17 -8.79
CA PRO A 17 7.77 15.38 -7.96
C PRO A 17 7.42 15.98 -6.58
N GLY A 18 8.05 15.47 -5.53
CA GLY A 18 7.76 15.92 -4.16
C GLY A 18 6.37 15.50 -3.64
N LYS A 19 5.74 14.51 -4.28
CA LYS A 19 4.39 14.02 -3.99
C LYS A 19 4.05 13.94 -2.49
N PRO A 20 4.88 13.38 -1.59
CA PRO A 20 4.56 13.29 -0.16
C PRO A 20 4.40 14.64 0.53
N LEU A 21 5.01 15.70 0.01
CA LEU A 21 5.00 17.03 0.58
C LEU A 21 3.93 17.97 -0.02
N ILE A 22 3.20 17.51 -1.04
CA ILE A 22 2.08 18.25 -1.60
C ILE A 22 1.01 18.41 -0.52
N LYS A 23 0.51 19.63 -0.40
CA LYS A 23 -0.52 19.94 0.57
C LYS A 23 -1.91 19.60 0.02
N LEU A 24 -2.67 18.88 0.81
CA LEU A 24 -4.09 18.61 0.61
C LEU A 24 -4.85 19.40 1.67
N ASN A 25 -5.63 20.41 1.28
CA ASN A 25 -6.27 21.36 2.19
C ASN A 25 -5.28 21.86 3.27
N GLY A 26 -4.10 22.33 2.84
CA GLY A 26 -3.08 22.96 3.70
C GLY A 26 -2.16 22.00 4.49
N ILE A 27 -2.45 20.67 4.53
CA ILE A 27 -1.67 19.67 5.27
C ILE A 27 -0.87 18.81 4.27
N PRO A 28 0.45 18.60 4.44
CA PRO A 28 1.21 17.70 3.60
C PRO A 28 0.59 16.31 3.52
N MET A 29 0.53 15.70 2.32
CA MET A 29 -0.12 14.41 2.09
C MET A 29 0.41 13.32 3.02
N ILE A 30 1.72 13.24 3.21
CA ILE A 30 2.33 12.25 4.11
C ILE A 30 1.82 12.43 5.56
N ILE A 31 1.62 13.65 6.01
CA ILE A 31 1.10 13.91 7.35
C ILE A 31 -0.37 13.51 7.47
N ARG A 32 -1.18 13.70 6.42
CA ARG A 32 -2.57 13.20 6.40
C ARG A 32 -2.61 11.69 6.51
N THR A 33 -1.77 10.98 5.76
CA THR A 33 -1.66 9.52 5.86
C THR A 33 -1.23 9.09 7.26
N CYS A 34 -0.27 9.80 7.88
CA CYS A 34 0.13 9.54 9.26
C CYS A 34 -1.03 9.75 10.25
N MET A 35 -1.81 10.83 10.12
CA MET A 35 -2.96 11.12 10.99
C MET A 35 -4.04 10.03 10.87
N SER A 36 -4.31 9.55 9.66
CA SER A 36 -5.23 8.41 9.45
C SER A 36 -4.74 7.14 10.13
N CYS A 37 -3.45 6.86 10.05
CA CYS A 37 -2.83 5.70 10.70
C CYS A 37 -2.81 5.81 12.23
N GLU A 38 -2.54 6.98 12.76
CA GLU A 38 -2.48 7.26 14.20
C GLU A 38 -3.78 6.89 14.92
N SER A 39 -4.93 7.11 14.28
CA SER A 39 -6.23 6.78 14.87
C SER A 39 -6.43 5.28 15.13
N SER A 40 -5.61 4.40 14.52
CA SER A 40 -5.73 2.94 14.68
C SER A 40 -5.01 2.39 15.91
N PHE A 41 -3.76 2.81 16.14
CA PHE A 41 -2.89 2.24 17.18
C PHE A 41 -2.07 3.28 17.96
N GLY A 42 -2.41 4.56 17.82
CA GLY A 42 -1.65 5.65 18.42
C GLY A 42 -0.43 6.06 17.58
N LYS A 43 0.08 7.23 17.89
CA LYS A 43 1.19 7.87 17.16
C LYS A 43 2.49 7.10 17.25
N GLU A 44 2.71 6.45 18.38
CA GLU A 44 3.92 5.67 18.69
C GLU A 44 4.06 4.45 17.76
N ALA A 45 2.94 3.94 17.24
CA ALA A 45 2.92 2.80 16.31
C ALA A 45 3.19 3.22 14.85
N VAL A 46 3.22 4.53 14.54
CA VAL A 46 3.36 5.04 13.17
C VAL A 46 4.79 5.47 12.89
N TYR A 47 5.35 4.92 11.82
CA TYR A 47 6.70 5.21 11.33
C TYR A 47 6.66 5.59 9.84
N VAL A 48 7.33 6.68 9.48
CA VAL A 48 7.56 7.01 8.07
C VAL A 48 8.93 6.48 7.67
N ALA A 49 8.98 5.67 6.61
CA ALA A 49 10.23 5.17 6.04
C ALA A 49 10.58 6.00 4.80
N THR A 50 11.72 6.70 4.82
CA THR A 50 12.13 7.62 3.73
C THR A 50 13.64 7.66 3.57
N ASP A 51 14.10 8.07 2.39
CA ASP A 51 15.49 8.39 2.08
C ASP A 51 15.73 9.91 1.97
N ASP A 52 14.69 10.72 2.16
CA ASP A 52 14.73 12.17 1.92
C ASP A 52 14.62 12.98 3.21
N THR A 53 15.61 13.85 3.44
CA THR A 53 15.69 14.67 4.66
C THR A 53 14.58 15.73 4.78
N ARG A 54 13.97 16.15 3.65
CA ARG A 54 12.84 17.10 3.66
C ARG A 54 11.59 16.42 4.19
N ILE A 55 11.36 15.17 3.79
CA ILE A 55 10.25 14.34 4.31
C ILE A 55 10.50 14.03 5.78
N GLU A 56 11.72 13.59 6.13
CA GLU A 56 12.10 13.33 7.52
C GLU A 56 11.81 14.54 8.41
N LYS A 57 12.29 15.73 8.02
CA LYS A 57 12.11 16.96 8.78
C LYS A 57 10.63 17.25 9.08
N ILE A 58 9.78 17.25 8.07
CA ILE A 58 8.35 17.55 8.21
C ILE A 58 7.65 16.51 9.11
N CYS A 59 7.98 15.22 8.96
CA CYS A 59 7.38 14.18 9.78
C CYS A 59 7.81 14.29 11.26
N ARG A 60 9.10 14.54 11.53
CA ARG A 60 9.59 14.76 12.91
C ARG A 60 9.01 16.02 13.55
N GLU A 61 8.94 17.13 12.81
CA GLU A 61 8.31 18.38 13.29
C GLU A 61 6.82 18.17 13.60
N SER A 62 6.16 17.25 12.91
CA SER A 62 4.78 16.83 13.17
C SER A 62 4.68 15.78 14.29
N GLY A 63 5.81 15.36 14.90
CA GLY A 63 5.87 14.41 16.01
C GLY A 63 5.76 12.94 15.63
N TYR A 64 5.97 12.57 14.36
CA TYR A 64 5.98 11.16 13.90
C TYR A 64 7.38 10.56 13.91
N ASN A 65 7.45 9.24 14.14
CA ASN A 65 8.69 8.50 14.05
C ASN A 65 9.14 8.38 12.60
N VAL A 66 10.46 8.47 12.36
CA VAL A 66 11.04 8.34 11.02
C VAL A 66 12.19 7.34 11.06
N ILE A 67 12.20 6.44 10.08
CA ILE A 67 13.28 5.50 9.81
C ILE A 67 13.90 5.89 8.47
N LEU A 68 15.18 6.25 8.50
CA LEU A 68 15.93 6.47 7.26
C LEU A 68 16.27 5.12 6.62
N THR A 69 16.05 5.04 5.31
CA THR A 69 16.23 3.85 4.48
C THR A 69 17.08 4.20 3.25
N SER A 70 17.57 3.17 2.56
CA SER A 70 18.35 3.34 1.33
C SER A 70 17.53 4.00 0.21
N SER A 71 18.20 4.82 -0.61
CA SER A 71 17.68 5.30 -1.89
C SER A 71 17.49 4.18 -2.92
N ASP A 72 18.18 3.03 -2.74
CA ASP A 72 18.16 1.90 -3.66
C ASP A 72 16.91 1.01 -3.53
N CYS A 73 15.99 1.33 -2.61
CA CYS A 73 14.73 0.62 -2.50
C CYS A 73 13.93 0.71 -3.80
N LEU A 74 13.68 -0.42 -4.47
CA LEU A 74 13.00 -0.47 -5.77
C LEU A 74 11.53 -0.08 -5.69
N THR A 75 10.87 -0.40 -4.56
CA THR A 75 9.44 -0.15 -4.34
C THR A 75 9.17 0.36 -2.92
N GLY A 76 7.90 0.77 -2.68
CA GLY A 76 7.44 1.12 -1.33
C GLY A 76 7.59 -0.05 -0.37
N THR A 77 7.24 -1.25 -0.79
CA THR A 77 7.34 -2.47 0.03
C THR A 77 8.80 -2.87 0.33
N ASP A 78 9.76 -2.64 -0.59
CA ASP A 78 11.19 -2.83 -0.29
C ASP A 78 11.63 -1.90 0.85
N ARG A 79 11.18 -0.65 0.83
CA ARG A 79 11.47 0.34 1.87
C ARG A 79 10.86 -0.04 3.22
N VAL A 80 9.63 -0.56 3.21
CA VAL A 80 8.98 -1.11 4.41
C VAL A 80 9.76 -2.31 4.94
N ALA A 81 10.21 -3.20 4.09
CA ALA A 81 11.01 -4.36 4.47
C ALA A 81 12.34 -3.96 5.12
N GLU A 82 13.04 -2.97 4.56
CA GLU A 82 14.27 -2.44 5.15
C GLU A 82 13.99 -1.82 6.52
N ALA A 83 12.99 -0.94 6.63
CA ALA A 83 12.60 -0.31 7.88
C ALA A 83 12.16 -1.33 8.94
N SER A 84 11.52 -2.42 8.54
CA SER A 84 11.03 -3.48 9.45
C SER A 84 12.14 -4.19 10.23
N LYS A 85 13.39 -4.11 9.77
CA LYS A 85 14.56 -4.67 10.46
C LYS A 85 14.80 -4.05 11.86
N LYS A 86 14.21 -2.88 12.13
CA LYS A 86 14.28 -2.21 13.43
C LYS A 86 13.39 -2.85 14.51
N PHE A 87 12.48 -3.73 14.14
CA PHE A 87 11.49 -4.32 15.03
C PHE A 87 11.78 -5.80 15.26
N SER A 88 11.22 -6.35 16.34
CA SER A 88 11.33 -7.78 16.68
C SER A 88 10.60 -8.68 15.66
N ASP A 89 10.97 -9.96 15.58
CA ASP A 89 10.43 -10.89 14.58
C ASP A 89 8.96 -11.24 14.79
N ASP A 90 8.44 -11.04 15.99
CA ASP A 90 7.02 -11.21 16.33
C ASP A 90 6.16 -9.96 16.03
N THR A 91 6.77 -8.87 15.52
CA THR A 91 6.03 -7.67 15.11
C THR A 91 5.24 -7.92 13.83
N TYR A 92 3.95 -7.55 13.85
CA TYR A 92 3.12 -7.54 12.64
C TYR A 92 3.28 -6.19 11.93
N ILE A 93 3.79 -6.22 10.72
CA ILE A 93 4.08 -5.00 9.95
C ILE A 93 2.87 -4.65 9.09
N ILE A 94 2.33 -3.46 9.29
CA ILE A 94 1.28 -2.90 8.45
C ILE A 94 1.92 -1.86 7.55
N ASN A 95 1.78 -2.02 6.23
CA ASN A 95 2.21 -1.05 5.23
C ASN A 95 0.99 -0.28 4.74
N VAL A 96 0.99 1.03 4.92
CA VAL A 96 0.04 1.95 4.31
C VAL A 96 0.82 2.81 3.33
N GLN A 97 0.45 2.78 2.05
CA GLN A 97 1.16 3.57 1.04
C GLN A 97 1.02 5.07 1.32
N GLY A 98 2.12 5.82 1.19
CA GLY A 98 2.18 7.25 1.54
C GLY A 98 1.28 8.16 0.67
N ASP A 99 0.73 7.63 -0.41
CA ASP A 99 -0.18 8.29 -1.34
C ASP A 99 -1.66 7.90 -1.16
N GLU A 100 -1.98 7.26 -0.04
CA GLU A 100 -3.34 6.85 0.35
C GLU A 100 -3.87 7.71 1.52
N PRO A 101 -4.06 9.02 1.36
CA PRO A 101 -4.44 9.91 2.46
C PRO A 101 -5.88 9.70 2.97
N MET A 102 -6.68 8.91 2.24
CA MET A 102 -8.08 8.61 2.58
C MET A 102 -8.27 7.25 3.26
N ILE A 103 -7.20 6.47 3.49
CA ILE A 103 -7.28 5.26 4.31
C ILE A 103 -7.79 5.62 5.70
N THR A 104 -8.69 4.83 6.25
CA THR A 104 -9.26 5.07 7.56
C THR A 104 -8.84 4.03 8.59
N GLN A 105 -9.11 4.32 9.85
CA GLN A 105 -8.92 3.37 10.94
C GLN A 105 -9.61 2.03 10.68
N ASN A 106 -10.78 2.04 10.04
CA ASN A 106 -11.60 0.85 9.84
C ASN A 106 -10.88 -0.20 8.98
N GLU A 107 -10.31 0.19 7.82
CA GLU A 107 -9.58 -0.73 6.94
C GLU A 107 -8.33 -1.27 7.63
N ILE A 108 -7.60 -0.42 8.36
CA ILE A 108 -6.38 -0.81 9.08
C ILE A 108 -6.68 -1.82 10.18
N LEU A 109 -7.73 -1.60 10.97
CA LEU A 109 -8.12 -2.50 12.05
C LEU A 109 -8.66 -3.83 11.52
N GLN A 110 -9.48 -3.84 10.46
CA GLN A 110 -9.95 -5.07 9.82
C GLN A 110 -8.77 -5.91 9.30
N LEU A 111 -7.83 -5.26 8.59
CA LEU A 111 -6.62 -5.90 8.08
C LEU A 111 -5.80 -6.52 9.23
N TYR A 112 -5.53 -5.75 10.28
CA TYR A 112 -4.75 -6.24 11.42
C TYR A 112 -5.42 -7.41 12.14
N GLN A 113 -6.71 -7.30 12.44
CA GLN A 113 -7.48 -8.34 13.15
C GLN A 113 -7.45 -9.66 12.37
N TYR A 114 -7.69 -9.59 11.06
CA TYR A 114 -7.66 -10.78 10.20
C TYR A 114 -6.25 -11.38 10.12
N GLY A 115 -5.23 -10.57 9.87
CA GLY A 115 -3.86 -11.03 9.73
C GLY A 115 -3.28 -11.62 11.01
N LYS A 116 -3.60 -11.02 12.16
CA LYS A 116 -3.19 -11.52 13.49
C LYS A 116 -3.84 -12.87 13.78
N LEU A 117 -5.16 -13.00 13.54
CA LEU A 117 -5.92 -14.22 13.80
C LEU A 117 -5.41 -15.39 12.95
N ASN A 118 -5.19 -15.14 11.68
CA ASN A 118 -4.83 -16.18 10.70
C ASN A 118 -3.33 -16.34 10.49
N LYS A 119 -2.49 -15.53 11.15
CA LYS A 119 -1.02 -15.52 10.97
C LYS A 119 -0.63 -15.53 9.50
N SER A 120 -1.15 -14.59 8.73
CA SER A 120 -1.00 -14.54 7.28
C SER A 120 -0.57 -13.15 6.79
N THR A 121 0.11 -13.14 5.66
CA THR A 121 0.31 -11.93 4.85
C THR A 121 -0.98 -11.63 4.11
N ILE A 122 -1.46 -10.39 4.20
CA ILE A 122 -2.76 -9.98 3.68
C ILE A 122 -2.70 -8.63 2.97
N THR A 123 -3.69 -8.40 2.12
CA THR A 123 -4.02 -7.10 1.55
C THR A 123 -5.52 -6.91 1.48
N CYS A 124 -5.96 -5.73 1.05
CA CYS A 124 -7.37 -5.42 0.93
C CYS A 124 -7.82 -5.32 -0.52
N LYS A 125 -9.10 -5.65 -0.75
CA LYS A 125 -9.78 -5.45 -2.02
C LYS A 125 -11.14 -4.82 -1.78
N THR A 126 -11.62 -4.03 -2.75
CA THR A 126 -12.98 -3.49 -2.74
C THR A 126 -13.62 -3.67 -4.12
N LYS A 127 -14.94 -3.69 -4.17
CA LYS A 127 -15.69 -3.94 -5.39
C LYS A 127 -15.57 -2.76 -6.36
N ILE A 128 -15.47 -3.06 -7.66
CA ILE A 128 -15.64 -2.08 -8.75
C ILE A 128 -17.11 -2.10 -9.15
N TYR A 129 -17.73 -0.91 -9.24
CA TYR A 129 -19.16 -0.78 -9.49
C TYR A 129 -19.51 -0.37 -10.91
N ASP A 130 -18.52 0.08 -11.70
CA ASP A 130 -18.76 0.59 -13.04
C ASP A 130 -17.69 0.17 -14.05
N GLU A 131 -18.05 0.24 -15.32
CA GLU A 131 -17.16 -0.17 -16.41
C GLU A 131 -15.99 0.79 -16.63
N VAL A 132 -16.13 2.06 -16.27
CA VAL A 132 -15.06 3.06 -16.38
C VAL A 132 -13.92 2.70 -15.44
N GLY A 133 -14.22 2.45 -14.17
CA GLY A 133 -13.25 1.98 -13.18
C GLY A 133 -12.64 0.64 -13.57
N PHE A 134 -13.44 -0.29 -14.11
CA PHE A 134 -12.96 -1.60 -14.55
C PHE A 134 -11.93 -1.50 -15.69
N ARG A 135 -12.13 -0.59 -16.65
CA ARG A 135 -11.20 -0.40 -17.78
C ARG A 135 -10.06 0.56 -17.52
N ASN A 136 -10.08 1.28 -16.41
CA ASN A 136 -9.03 2.22 -16.06
C ASN A 136 -7.71 1.50 -15.73
N PRO A 137 -6.61 1.69 -16.47
CA PRO A 137 -5.32 1.02 -16.20
C PRO A 137 -4.63 1.54 -14.94
N ASN A 138 -5.04 2.68 -14.39
CA ASN A 138 -4.52 3.19 -13.11
C ASN A 138 -5.12 2.45 -11.90
N ILE A 139 -6.25 1.76 -12.09
CA ILE A 139 -6.86 0.91 -11.07
C ILE A 139 -6.35 -0.51 -11.26
N VAL A 140 -5.66 -1.06 -10.28
CA VAL A 140 -5.20 -2.46 -10.29
C VAL A 140 -6.37 -3.36 -9.95
N LYS A 141 -6.73 -4.27 -10.86
CA LYS A 141 -7.77 -5.30 -10.64
C LYS A 141 -7.16 -6.53 -10.01
N MET A 142 -7.93 -7.21 -9.17
CA MET A 142 -7.50 -8.41 -8.44
C MET A 142 -8.44 -9.58 -8.72
N VAL A 143 -7.85 -10.76 -8.88
CA VAL A 143 -8.57 -12.03 -8.96
C VAL A 143 -8.11 -12.92 -7.81
N THR A 144 -9.07 -13.50 -7.10
CA THR A 144 -8.83 -14.39 -5.97
C THR A 144 -9.48 -15.75 -6.20
N ASP A 145 -8.96 -16.77 -5.51
CA ASP A 145 -9.64 -18.07 -5.42
C ASP A 145 -10.86 -18.01 -4.49
N VAL A 146 -11.53 -19.14 -4.32
CA VAL A 146 -12.72 -19.29 -3.45
C VAL A 146 -12.40 -19.09 -1.96
N ASN A 147 -11.14 -19.14 -1.58
CA ASN A 147 -10.65 -18.92 -0.23
C ASN A 147 -10.04 -17.52 -0.05
N ASP A 148 -10.28 -16.60 -0.99
CA ASP A 148 -9.71 -15.25 -1.00
C ASP A 148 -8.16 -15.19 -1.05
N ASN A 149 -7.50 -16.22 -1.57
CA ASN A 149 -6.08 -16.11 -1.89
C ASN A 149 -5.90 -15.38 -3.22
N LEU A 150 -4.93 -14.46 -3.28
CA LEU A 150 -4.62 -13.73 -4.51
C LEU A 150 -4.11 -14.70 -5.59
N LEU A 151 -4.79 -14.76 -6.72
CA LEU A 151 -4.37 -15.50 -7.91
C LEU A 151 -3.58 -14.60 -8.86
N PHE A 152 -4.05 -13.38 -9.08
CA PHE A 152 -3.38 -12.42 -9.95
C PHE A 152 -3.87 -10.99 -9.67
N ALA A 153 -3.00 -10.02 -9.97
CA ALA A 153 -3.33 -8.59 -9.96
C ALA A 153 -2.86 -7.98 -11.29
N SER A 154 -3.68 -7.13 -11.93
CA SER A 154 -3.37 -6.59 -13.25
C SER A 154 -3.96 -5.20 -13.46
N ARG A 155 -3.29 -4.41 -14.29
CA ARG A 155 -3.84 -3.17 -14.84
C ARG A 155 -4.85 -3.43 -15.95
N ALA A 156 -4.79 -4.60 -16.59
CA ALA A 156 -5.79 -5.03 -17.56
C ALA A 156 -7.18 -5.25 -16.90
N PRO A 157 -8.28 -5.17 -17.65
CA PRO A 157 -9.64 -5.41 -17.15
C PRO A 157 -9.87 -6.91 -16.93
N ILE A 158 -9.58 -7.40 -15.73
CA ILE A 158 -9.75 -8.78 -15.29
C ILE A 158 -10.67 -8.89 -14.07
N PRO A 159 -11.43 -10.02 -13.89
CA PRO A 159 -11.73 -11.02 -14.90
C PRO A 159 -12.69 -10.45 -15.96
N THR A 160 -12.65 -10.98 -17.17
CA THR A 160 -13.55 -10.55 -18.23
C THR A 160 -14.24 -11.74 -18.90
N THR A 161 -15.41 -11.50 -19.49
CA THR A 161 -16.12 -12.52 -20.28
C THR A 161 -15.47 -12.67 -21.66
N LYS A 162 -15.84 -13.74 -22.39
CA LYS A 162 -15.42 -13.95 -23.79
C LYS A 162 -15.72 -12.73 -24.67
N ASN A 163 -16.84 -12.03 -24.39
CA ASN A 163 -17.27 -10.83 -25.13
C ASN A 163 -16.74 -9.52 -24.51
N LYS A 164 -15.79 -9.60 -23.59
CA LYS A 164 -15.16 -8.47 -22.90
C LYS A 164 -16.13 -7.60 -22.09
N ASN A 165 -17.25 -8.15 -21.64
CA ASN A 165 -18.22 -7.43 -20.82
C ASN A 165 -17.74 -7.38 -19.36
N PHE A 166 -17.98 -6.24 -18.71
CA PHE A 166 -17.87 -6.10 -17.27
C PHE A 166 -19.07 -6.76 -16.57
N ILE A 167 -18.82 -7.62 -15.60
CA ILE A 167 -19.85 -8.21 -14.75
C ILE A 167 -19.55 -7.94 -13.30
N ASN A 168 -18.36 -8.32 -12.83
CA ASN A 168 -17.93 -8.18 -11.45
C ASN A 168 -16.40 -8.16 -11.40
N ALA A 169 -15.85 -7.21 -10.66
CA ALA A 169 -14.41 -7.12 -10.43
C ALA A 169 -14.09 -6.47 -9.09
N TYR A 170 -12.89 -6.68 -8.62
CA TYR A 170 -12.35 -6.06 -7.43
C TYR A 170 -11.13 -5.22 -7.77
N LYS A 171 -11.00 -4.05 -7.15
CA LYS A 171 -9.77 -3.25 -7.17
C LYS A 171 -8.95 -3.52 -5.92
N HIS A 172 -7.65 -3.46 -6.07
CA HIS A 172 -6.71 -3.46 -4.97
C HIS A 172 -6.87 -2.19 -4.12
N VAL A 173 -6.86 -2.36 -2.80
CA VAL A 173 -6.69 -1.28 -1.84
C VAL A 173 -5.29 -1.43 -1.26
N PRO A 174 -4.35 -0.51 -1.54
CA PRO A 174 -2.92 -0.74 -1.32
C PRO A 174 -2.50 -0.54 0.14
N ILE A 175 -3.11 -1.31 1.02
CA ILE A 175 -2.68 -1.54 2.39
C ILE A 175 -2.37 -3.03 2.58
N TYR A 176 -1.34 -3.30 3.37
CA TYR A 176 -0.85 -4.66 3.54
C TYR A 176 -0.57 -4.94 5.01
N GLY A 177 -0.80 -6.18 5.40
CA GLY A 177 -0.31 -6.72 6.67
C GLY A 177 0.66 -7.86 6.40
N PHE A 178 1.86 -7.76 6.94
CA PHE A 178 2.94 -8.70 6.65
C PHE A 178 3.37 -9.48 7.87
N LEU A 179 3.59 -10.78 7.67
CA LEU A 179 4.53 -11.53 8.48
C LEU A 179 5.94 -11.10 8.08
N LYS A 180 6.82 -10.84 9.06
CA LYS A 180 8.20 -10.44 8.76
C LYS A 180 8.95 -11.45 7.90
N THR A 181 8.68 -12.74 8.06
CA THR A 181 9.27 -13.80 7.24
C THR A 181 8.93 -13.66 5.76
N ASP A 182 7.67 -13.32 5.44
CA ASP A 182 7.23 -13.15 4.06
C ASP A 182 7.75 -11.84 3.47
N LEU A 183 7.77 -10.79 4.27
CA LEU A 183 8.32 -9.49 3.89
C LEU A 183 9.84 -9.59 3.62
N HIS A 184 10.55 -10.40 4.41
CA HIS A 184 11.98 -10.67 4.17
C HIS A 184 12.20 -11.44 2.85
N LYS A 185 11.40 -12.49 2.57
CA LYS A 185 11.46 -13.23 1.30
C LYS A 185 11.20 -12.30 0.11
N PHE A 186 10.19 -11.44 0.21
CA PHE A 186 9.90 -10.43 -0.80
C PHE A 186 11.11 -9.51 -1.07
N TYR A 187 11.74 -9.00 0.00
CA TYR A 187 12.90 -8.13 -0.09
C TYR A 187 14.09 -8.82 -0.76
N GLU A 188 14.45 -10.02 -0.32
CA GLU A 188 15.57 -10.78 -0.91
C GLU A 188 15.32 -11.13 -2.39
N ALA A 189 14.09 -11.46 -2.77
CA ALA A 189 13.72 -11.73 -4.16
C ALA A 189 13.85 -10.48 -5.05
N GLY A 190 13.66 -9.28 -4.50
CA GLY A 190 13.74 -8.01 -5.21
C GLY A 190 15.07 -7.29 -5.11
N LYS A 191 16.05 -7.82 -4.38
CA LYS A 191 17.27 -7.13 -3.97
C LYS A 191 18.05 -6.43 -5.10
N TYR A 192 18.01 -7.00 -6.29
CA TYR A 192 18.76 -6.46 -7.44
C TYR A 192 17.88 -6.02 -8.60
N ARG A 193 16.64 -6.49 -8.67
CA ARG A 193 15.72 -6.17 -9.77
C ARG A 193 14.29 -6.55 -9.42
N LYS A 194 13.33 -5.86 -10.02
CA LYS A 194 11.92 -6.26 -10.00
C LYS A 194 11.76 -7.66 -10.61
N SER A 195 10.81 -8.45 -10.11
CA SER A 195 10.40 -9.72 -10.71
C SER A 195 9.74 -9.51 -12.09
N ALA A 196 9.54 -10.56 -12.85
CA ALA A 196 9.11 -10.43 -14.24
C ALA A 196 7.72 -9.82 -14.38
N LEU A 197 6.73 -10.37 -13.67
CA LEU A 197 5.35 -9.86 -13.72
C LEU A 197 5.23 -8.50 -13.05
N GLU A 198 5.91 -8.29 -11.90
CA GLU A 198 5.99 -7.00 -11.25
C GLU A 198 6.47 -5.90 -12.20
N LYS A 199 7.50 -6.20 -13.02
CA LYS A 199 8.05 -5.24 -13.99
C LYS A 199 7.09 -4.94 -15.14
N ILE A 200 6.39 -5.97 -15.65
CA ILE A 200 5.46 -5.84 -16.77
C ILE A 200 4.21 -5.08 -16.38
N GLU A 201 3.59 -5.47 -15.28
CA GLU A 201 2.34 -4.87 -14.79
C GLU A 201 2.57 -3.57 -13.98
N ASP A 202 3.82 -3.31 -13.53
CA ASP A 202 4.17 -2.28 -12.57
C ASP A 202 3.28 -2.35 -11.31
N VAL A 203 3.20 -3.55 -10.74
CA VAL A 203 2.38 -3.91 -9.57
C VAL A 203 3.22 -4.76 -8.62
N GLU A 204 3.65 -4.17 -7.50
CA GLU A 204 4.61 -4.78 -6.57
C GLU A 204 4.11 -6.07 -5.90
N ILE A 205 2.80 -6.20 -5.67
CA ILE A 205 2.20 -7.39 -5.03
C ILE A 205 2.46 -8.68 -5.82
N LEU A 206 2.71 -8.59 -7.13
CA LEU A 206 3.00 -9.74 -7.97
C LEU A 206 4.30 -10.44 -7.59
N ARG A 207 5.29 -9.71 -7.05
CA ARG A 207 6.53 -10.32 -6.56
C ARG A 207 6.28 -11.36 -5.47
N PHE A 208 5.30 -11.17 -4.61
CA PHE A 208 4.93 -12.18 -3.61
C PHE A 208 4.51 -13.48 -4.29
N ILE A 209 3.58 -13.40 -5.24
CA ILE A 209 3.04 -14.58 -5.95
C ILE A 209 4.15 -15.28 -6.75
N GLU A 210 4.97 -14.51 -7.46
CA GLU A 210 6.10 -15.05 -8.26
C GLU A 210 7.12 -15.81 -7.39
N ASN A 211 7.17 -15.50 -6.08
CA ASN A 211 8.05 -16.20 -5.12
C ASN A 211 7.30 -17.17 -4.19
N GLY A 212 6.10 -17.59 -4.57
CA GLY A 212 5.34 -18.61 -3.86
C GLY A 212 4.84 -18.15 -2.48
N ILE A 213 4.75 -16.83 -2.24
CA ILE A 213 4.20 -16.26 -1.02
C ILE A 213 2.70 -16.06 -1.21
N ASN A 214 1.92 -16.77 -0.40
CA ASN A 214 0.48 -16.65 -0.45
C ASN A 214 0.00 -15.36 0.23
N ILE A 215 -0.92 -14.63 -0.42
CA ILE A 215 -1.53 -13.41 0.11
C ILE A 215 -3.03 -13.60 0.21
N LYS A 216 -3.58 -13.34 1.38
CA LYS A 216 -5.02 -13.24 1.60
C LYS A 216 -5.54 -11.86 1.20
N CYS A 217 -6.71 -11.81 0.58
CA CYS A 217 -7.36 -10.57 0.15
C CYS A 217 -8.68 -10.40 0.90
N ILE A 218 -8.73 -9.51 1.87
CA ILE A 218 -9.98 -9.24 2.59
C ILE A 218 -10.81 -8.17 1.88
N ASN A 219 -12.13 -8.31 1.92
CA ASN A 219 -13.03 -7.28 1.41
C ASN A 219 -13.16 -6.14 2.43
N VAL A 220 -12.99 -4.91 1.96
CA VAL A 220 -13.23 -3.69 2.73
C VAL A 220 -14.15 -2.76 1.96
N ASP A 221 -14.89 -1.92 2.68
CA ASP A 221 -15.69 -0.85 2.05
C ASP A 221 -14.83 0.40 1.94
N TYR A 222 -14.10 0.53 0.84
CA TYR A 222 -13.16 1.62 0.62
C TYR A 222 -13.44 2.35 -0.70
N ASN A 223 -13.81 3.62 -0.58
CA ASN A 223 -14.10 4.51 -1.69
C ASN A 223 -13.03 5.61 -1.88
N GLY A 224 -11.89 5.48 -1.19
CA GLY A 224 -10.78 6.42 -1.31
C GLY A 224 -10.11 6.39 -2.69
N LEU A 225 -9.34 7.46 -2.92
CA LEU A 225 -8.54 7.67 -4.11
C LEU A 225 -7.07 7.82 -3.71
N SER A 226 -6.18 7.20 -4.49
CA SER A 226 -4.75 7.45 -4.41
C SER A 226 -4.41 8.76 -5.13
N VAL A 227 -3.39 9.46 -4.66
CA VAL A 227 -2.86 10.66 -5.34
C VAL A 227 -1.77 10.24 -6.32
N ASP A 228 -2.03 10.32 -7.61
CA ASP A 228 -1.04 10.01 -8.65
C ASP A 228 -0.77 11.16 -9.60
N THR A 229 -1.75 12.04 -9.77
CA THR A 229 -1.71 13.18 -10.71
C THR A 229 -2.17 14.47 -10.02
N PRO A 230 -1.89 15.66 -10.59
CA PRO A 230 -2.43 16.93 -10.09
C PRO A 230 -3.96 16.95 -10.02
N GLU A 231 -4.63 16.25 -10.96
CA GLU A 231 -6.09 16.16 -11.00
C GLU A 231 -6.64 15.36 -9.80
N ASP A 232 -5.88 14.36 -9.33
CA ASP A 232 -6.27 13.60 -8.14
C ASP A 232 -6.18 14.44 -6.87
N VAL A 233 -5.20 15.36 -6.78
CA VAL A 233 -5.10 16.34 -5.68
C VAL A 233 -6.40 17.14 -5.57
N ILE A 234 -6.88 17.71 -6.70
CA ILE A 234 -8.11 18.51 -6.72
C ILE A 234 -9.35 17.70 -6.33
N LYS A 235 -9.41 16.42 -6.77
CA LYS A 235 -10.52 15.52 -6.43
C LYS A 235 -10.53 15.19 -4.94
N ILE A 236 -9.36 14.86 -4.40
CA ILE A 236 -9.23 14.46 -2.99
C ILE A 236 -9.49 15.65 -2.06
N GLU A 237 -9.01 16.86 -2.40
CA GLU A 237 -9.31 18.06 -1.60
C GLU A 237 -10.82 18.37 -1.46
N LYS A 238 -11.63 17.94 -2.43
CA LYS A 238 -13.09 18.07 -2.37
C LYS A 238 -13.76 17.00 -1.49
N LEU A 239 -13.06 15.91 -1.22
CA LEU A 239 -13.57 14.77 -0.44
C LEU A 239 -13.10 14.81 1.02
N LEU A 240 -12.03 15.58 1.31
CA LEU A 240 -11.48 15.82 2.65
C LEU A 240 -12.15 17.03 3.33
#